data_0a48346efa54a5598de1820c7273c317
#
_entry.id   0a48346efa54a5598de1820c7273c317
#
_cell.length_a   1.000
_cell.length_b   1.000
_cell.length_c   1.000
_cell.angle_alpha   90.00
_cell.angle_beta   90.00
_cell.angle_gamma   90.00
#
_symmetry.space_group_name_H-M   'P 1'
#
loop_
_entity.id
_entity.type
_entity.pdbx_description
1 polymer ?
#
loop_
_entity_poly.entity_id
_entity_poly.type
_entity_poly.pdbx_seq_one_letter_code
_entity_poly.pdbx_strand_id
1 'polypeptide(L)'
;DSLVKTQGNPYLLPSQNHKLNLSLTFNTKGFYLTPSVSYRISTDLVESYGFSEEDIYISSYRNSGKYKNLRIGGSLSYRIGNLGRIGVNAYHVVDYYENQDPRKGFSSSLYFNANYKKWYLGADILYNNYTYTPISRVKYHSPSFSMVQVSYNFTDYFYISVAMENCLVTYRTSMELRSGSYENYSDQRKISASFRPWILLRYTFRKNKSKAMKERKNVYSIEEGIKL
;
A
#
# COMPACT_ATOMS: atom_id res chain seq x y z
N ASP A 1 -19.14 -22.42 21.34
CA ASP A 1 -17.80 -22.34 20.73
C ASP A 1 -17.91 -22.91 19.33
N SER A 2 -17.86 -22.05 18.31
CA SER A 2 -17.79 -22.52 16.92
C SER A 2 -16.44 -23.19 16.70
N LEU A 3 -16.46 -24.47 16.42
CA LEU A 3 -15.25 -25.22 16.10
C LEU A 3 -14.75 -24.76 14.73
N VAL A 4 -13.59 -24.16 14.70
CA VAL A 4 -12.87 -23.79 13.47
C VAL A 4 -11.70 -24.75 13.29
N LYS A 5 -11.67 -25.47 12.18
CA LYS A 5 -10.58 -26.37 11.80
C LYS A 5 -9.83 -25.80 10.62
N THR A 6 -8.52 -25.75 10.68
CA THR A 6 -7.68 -25.42 9.52
C THR A 6 -7.10 -26.69 8.94
N GLN A 7 -7.30 -26.91 7.64
CA GLN A 7 -6.83 -28.07 6.91
C GLN A 7 -5.91 -27.65 5.76
N GLY A 8 -4.69 -28.19 5.72
CA GLY A 8 -3.78 -28.01 4.60
C GLY A 8 -4.26 -28.78 3.35
N ASN A 9 -3.84 -28.31 2.19
CA ASN A 9 -4.06 -29.02 0.93
C ASN A 9 -2.70 -29.40 0.31
N PRO A 10 -2.32 -30.67 0.30
CA PRO A 10 -1.05 -31.12 -0.27
C PRO A 10 -1.00 -31.12 -1.80
N TYR A 11 -2.13 -30.90 -2.48
CA TYR A 11 -2.24 -30.90 -3.94
C TYR A 11 -2.19 -29.51 -4.56
N LEU A 12 -1.74 -28.50 -3.80
CA LEU A 12 -1.60 -27.15 -4.32
C LEU A 12 -0.50 -27.07 -5.39
N LEU A 13 -0.86 -26.49 -6.52
CA LEU A 13 0.10 -26.12 -7.56
C LEU A 13 0.77 -24.78 -7.21
N PRO A 14 2.05 -24.59 -7.54
CA PRO A 14 2.73 -23.33 -7.36
C PRO A 14 2.11 -22.21 -8.20
N SER A 15 1.80 -21.08 -7.61
CA SER A 15 1.34 -19.89 -8.33
C SER A 15 2.46 -19.33 -9.22
N GLN A 16 2.15 -19.06 -10.47
CA GLN A 16 3.04 -18.34 -11.38
C GLN A 16 2.57 -16.90 -11.55
N ASN A 17 3.51 -15.95 -11.48
CA ASN A 17 3.21 -14.54 -11.58
C ASN A 17 4.08 -13.88 -12.64
N HIS A 18 3.43 -13.21 -13.60
CA HIS A 18 4.09 -12.39 -14.60
C HIS A 18 3.63 -10.94 -14.42
N LYS A 19 4.57 -10.00 -14.39
CA LYS A 19 4.26 -8.58 -14.22
C LYS A 19 5.02 -7.74 -15.24
N LEU A 20 4.26 -6.91 -15.97
CA LEU A 20 4.79 -5.88 -16.86
C LEU A 20 4.52 -4.52 -16.23
N ASN A 21 5.54 -3.67 -16.13
CA ASN A 21 5.40 -2.29 -15.71
C ASN A 21 6.01 -1.39 -16.76
N LEU A 22 5.28 -0.36 -17.16
CA LEU A 22 5.74 0.71 -18.03
C LEU A 22 5.52 2.03 -17.32
N SER A 23 6.55 2.89 -17.30
CA SER A 23 6.42 4.25 -16.78
C SER A 23 7.33 5.19 -17.54
N LEU A 24 6.87 6.43 -17.69
CA LEU A 24 7.63 7.52 -18.30
C LEU A 24 7.69 8.66 -17.30
N THR A 25 8.86 9.28 -17.14
CA THR A 25 9.00 10.41 -16.23
C THR A 25 9.33 11.67 -17.03
N PHE A 26 8.49 12.66 -16.88
CA PHE A 26 8.70 14.02 -17.42
C PHE A 26 9.04 14.95 -16.26
N ASN A 27 10.10 15.72 -16.42
CA ASN A 27 10.54 16.68 -15.41
C ASN A 27 10.73 18.05 -16.08
N THR A 28 10.07 19.08 -15.57
CA THR A 28 10.22 20.45 -16.04
C THR A 28 9.99 21.45 -14.90
N LYS A 29 10.94 22.35 -14.69
CA LYS A 29 10.82 23.46 -13.69
C LYS A 29 10.28 23.06 -12.34
N GLY A 30 10.69 21.89 -11.83
CA GLY A 30 10.23 21.35 -10.54
C GLY A 30 8.93 20.56 -10.57
N PHE A 31 8.26 20.46 -11.72
CA PHE A 31 7.15 19.55 -11.94
C PHE A 31 7.66 18.18 -12.38
N TYR A 32 7.11 17.13 -11.82
CA TYR A 32 7.39 15.74 -12.15
C TYR A 32 6.08 15.05 -12.46
N LEU A 33 5.93 14.59 -13.69
CA LEU A 33 4.78 13.79 -14.14
C LEU A 33 5.27 12.40 -14.50
N THR A 34 4.70 11.37 -13.89
CA THR A 34 5.08 9.98 -14.17
C THR A 34 3.82 9.16 -14.46
N PRO A 35 3.29 9.16 -15.68
CA PRO A 35 2.28 8.19 -16.10
C PRO A 35 2.84 6.78 -16.04
N SER A 36 2.00 5.83 -15.68
CA SER A 36 2.39 4.43 -15.56
C SER A 36 1.25 3.47 -15.84
N VAL A 37 1.61 2.32 -16.39
CA VAL A 37 0.73 1.17 -16.60
C VAL A 37 1.41 -0.06 -16.01
N SER A 38 0.67 -0.81 -15.24
CA SER A 38 1.10 -2.09 -14.69
C SER A 38 0.08 -3.16 -15.04
N TYR A 39 0.54 -4.25 -15.61
CA TYR A 39 -0.28 -5.41 -15.91
C TYR A 39 0.33 -6.65 -15.25
N ARG A 40 -0.50 -7.39 -14.51
CA ARG A 40 -0.10 -8.62 -13.84
C ARG A 40 -1.03 -9.75 -14.25
N ILE A 41 -0.45 -10.90 -14.52
CA ILE A 41 -1.15 -12.17 -14.70
C ILE A 41 -0.63 -13.15 -13.66
N SER A 42 -1.54 -13.80 -12.95
CA SER A 42 -1.22 -14.90 -12.04
C SER A 42 -2.03 -16.11 -12.47
N THR A 43 -1.38 -17.26 -12.55
CA THR A 43 -2.03 -18.55 -12.77
C THR A 43 -1.88 -19.40 -11.52
N ASP A 44 -2.82 -20.29 -11.30
CA ASP A 44 -2.86 -21.17 -10.13
C ASP A 44 -2.75 -20.40 -8.80
N LEU A 45 -3.46 -19.24 -8.73
CA LEU A 45 -3.47 -18.41 -7.54
C LEU A 45 -3.96 -19.22 -6.34
N VAL A 46 -3.15 -19.33 -5.31
CA VAL A 46 -3.53 -19.99 -4.07
C VAL A 46 -4.39 -19.04 -3.23
N GLU A 47 -5.60 -19.47 -2.91
CA GLU A 47 -6.51 -18.74 -2.04
C GLU A 47 -7.00 -19.60 -0.89
N SER A 48 -7.29 -18.97 0.25
CA SER A 48 -8.02 -19.64 1.31
C SER A 48 -9.50 -19.69 0.96
N TYR A 49 -10.15 -20.79 1.26
CA TYR A 49 -11.60 -20.93 1.17
C TYR A 49 -12.13 -21.64 2.41
N GLY A 50 -13.39 -21.37 2.74
CA GLY A 50 -14.04 -22.01 3.89
C GLY A 50 -15.31 -22.73 3.45
N PHE A 51 -15.60 -23.81 4.14
CA PHE A 51 -16.83 -24.57 3.99
C PHE A 51 -17.24 -25.13 5.36
N SER A 52 -18.52 -25.46 5.51
CA SER A 52 -19.02 -26.07 6.74
C SER A 52 -19.30 -27.53 6.49
N GLU A 53 -18.87 -28.38 7.42
CA GLU A 53 -19.12 -29.81 7.45
C GLU A 53 -19.49 -30.19 8.90
N GLU A 54 -20.66 -30.81 9.10
CA GLU A 54 -21.15 -31.22 10.42
C GLU A 54 -21.04 -30.11 11.51
N ASP A 55 -21.49 -28.90 11.20
CA ASP A 55 -21.43 -27.72 12.06
C ASP A 55 -20.00 -27.21 12.40
N ILE A 56 -18.98 -27.79 11.79
CA ILE A 56 -17.60 -27.33 11.90
C ILE A 56 -17.27 -26.45 10.71
N TYR A 57 -16.75 -25.23 10.93
CA TYR A 57 -16.20 -24.41 9.87
C TYR A 57 -14.76 -24.86 9.56
N ILE A 58 -14.54 -25.31 8.33
CA ILE A 58 -13.24 -25.75 7.84
C ILE A 58 -12.65 -24.68 6.92
N SER A 59 -11.47 -24.19 7.27
CA SER A 59 -10.66 -23.32 6.42
C SER A 59 -9.58 -24.14 5.72
N SER A 60 -9.46 -24.03 4.42
CA SER A 60 -8.48 -24.73 3.59
C SER A 60 -7.95 -23.84 2.48
N TYR A 61 -7.10 -24.39 1.61
CA TYR A 61 -6.50 -23.70 0.48
C TYR A 61 -6.79 -24.42 -0.82
N ARG A 62 -6.98 -23.67 -1.90
CA ARG A 62 -7.13 -24.20 -3.26
C ARG A 62 -6.47 -23.30 -4.29
N ASN A 63 -6.23 -23.84 -5.47
CA ASN A 63 -5.88 -23.02 -6.62
C ASN A 63 -7.15 -22.44 -7.24
N SER A 64 -7.22 -21.11 -7.36
CA SER A 64 -8.42 -20.36 -7.81
C SER A 64 -8.39 -20.01 -9.31
N GLY A 65 -7.47 -20.60 -10.07
CA GLY A 65 -7.36 -20.35 -11.50
C GLY A 65 -6.59 -19.08 -11.86
N LYS A 66 -7.08 -18.31 -12.84
CA LYS A 66 -6.37 -17.14 -13.38
C LYS A 66 -6.85 -15.84 -12.77
N TYR A 67 -5.89 -15.02 -12.41
CA TYR A 67 -6.09 -13.65 -11.97
C TYR A 67 -5.32 -12.69 -12.87
N LYS A 68 -5.95 -11.59 -13.27
CA LYS A 68 -5.30 -10.51 -14.01
C LYS A 68 -5.61 -9.19 -13.29
N ASN A 69 -4.61 -8.33 -13.21
CA ASN A 69 -4.75 -6.99 -12.66
C ASN A 69 -4.16 -5.98 -13.64
N LEU A 70 -4.96 -4.98 -13.99
CA LEU A 70 -4.54 -3.84 -14.79
C LEU A 70 -4.61 -2.59 -13.90
N ARG A 71 -3.51 -1.87 -13.81
CA ARG A 71 -3.43 -0.60 -13.09
C ARG A 71 -2.92 0.48 -14.03
N ILE A 72 -3.71 1.52 -14.24
CA ILE A 72 -3.39 2.65 -15.13
C ILE A 72 -3.49 3.92 -14.32
N GLY A 73 -2.51 4.79 -14.43
CA GLY A 73 -2.50 6.06 -13.71
C GLY A 73 -1.13 6.70 -13.71
N GLY A 74 -0.78 7.31 -12.58
CA GLY A 74 0.52 7.93 -12.45
C GLY A 74 0.63 8.83 -11.24
N SER A 75 1.71 9.58 -11.22
CA SER A 75 1.99 10.60 -10.21
C SER A 75 2.27 11.94 -10.83
N LEU A 76 1.81 12.99 -10.17
CA LEU A 76 2.16 14.38 -10.43
C LEU A 76 2.69 14.98 -9.15
N SER A 77 3.85 15.61 -9.19
CA SER A 77 4.37 16.32 -8.03
C SER A 77 5.09 17.60 -8.42
N TYR A 78 5.11 18.53 -7.49
CA TYR A 78 5.80 19.81 -7.62
C TYR A 78 6.79 19.99 -6.46
N ARG A 79 8.02 20.35 -6.82
CA ARG A 79 9.07 20.68 -5.85
C ARG A 79 8.96 22.15 -5.47
N ILE A 80 8.78 22.41 -4.19
CA ILE A 80 8.68 23.77 -3.61
C ILE A 80 10.09 24.23 -3.24
N GLY A 81 10.84 24.69 -4.25
CA GLY A 81 12.23 25.09 -4.05
C GLY A 81 13.06 24.02 -3.31
N ASN A 82 13.77 24.43 -2.28
CA ASN A 82 14.53 23.53 -1.40
C ASN A 82 13.74 23.11 -0.16
N LEU A 83 12.51 23.58 -0.01
CA LEU A 83 11.70 23.33 1.18
C LEU A 83 11.04 21.95 1.17
N GLY A 84 10.54 21.51 0.01
CA GLY A 84 9.81 20.27 0.02
C GLY A 84 9.14 19.91 -1.30
N ARG A 85 8.12 19.06 -1.21
CA ARG A 85 7.35 18.56 -2.35
C ARG A 85 5.89 18.36 -1.96
N ILE A 86 5.00 18.71 -2.88
CA ILE A 86 3.60 18.32 -2.86
C ILE A 86 3.34 17.43 -4.07
N GLY A 87 2.48 16.43 -3.93
CA GLY A 87 2.16 15.57 -5.06
C GLY A 87 0.89 14.76 -4.86
N VAL A 88 0.40 14.26 -5.96
CA VAL A 88 -0.76 13.39 -6.06
C VAL A 88 -0.40 12.15 -6.88
N ASN A 89 -0.85 10.99 -6.40
CA ASN A 89 -0.87 9.75 -7.17
C ASN A 89 -2.34 9.39 -7.43
N ALA A 90 -2.65 8.90 -8.62
CA ALA A 90 -4.00 8.48 -8.97
C ALA A 90 -3.93 7.30 -9.92
N TYR A 91 -4.68 6.23 -9.59
CA TYR A 91 -4.69 4.99 -10.34
C TYR A 91 -6.10 4.43 -10.46
N HIS A 92 -6.45 4.03 -11.67
CA HIS A 92 -7.58 3.15 -11.92
C HIS A 92 -7.08 1.70 -11.93
N VAL A 93 -7.79 0.84 -11.23
CA VAL A 93 -7.42 -0.57 -11.05
C VAL A 93 -8.58 -1.42 -11.56
N VAL A 94 -8.27 -2.42 -12.35
CA VAL A 94 -9.24 -3.42 -12.81
C VAL A 94 -8.70 -4.81 -12.51
N ASP A 95 -9.46 -5.55 -11.73
CA ASP A 95 -9.18 -6.94 -11.36
C ASP A 95 -10.11 -7.87 -12.12
N TYR A 96 -9.52 -8.89 -12.73
CA TYR A 96 -10.22 -9.96 -13.44
C TYR A 96 -9.92 -11.28 -12.75
N TYR A 97 -10.92 -11.91 -12.21
CA TYR A 97 -10.85 -13.28 -11.70
C TYR A 97 -11.54 -14.21 -12.69
N GLU A 98 -11.01 -15.41 -12.83
CA GLU A 98 -11.61 -16.42 -13.71
C GLU A 98 -13.07 -16.66 -13.29
N ASN A 99 -13.97 -16.65 -14.28
CA ASN A 99 -15.41 -16.83 -14.10
C ASN A 99 -16.10 -15.77 -13.20
N GLN A 100 -15.55 -14.58 -13.07
CA GLN A 100 -16.16 -13.46 -12.35
C GLN A 100 -16.17 -12.20 -13.21
N ASP A 101 -17.14 -11.33 -12.98
CA ASP A 101 -17.17 -10.01 -13.59
C ASP A 101 -15.97 -9.16 -13.18
N PRO A 102 -15.45 -8.33 -14.10
CA PRO A 102 -14.36 -7.42 -13.81
C PRO A 102 -14.70 -6.48 -12.65
N ARG A 103 -13.82 -6.38 -11.69
CA ARG A 103 -13.96 -5.49 -10.54
C ARG A 103 -13.11 -4.26 -10.73
N LYS A 104 -13.71 -3.08 -10.65
CA LYS A 104 -13.06 -1.80 -10.88
C LYS A 104 -12.89 -1.04 -9.58
N GLY A 105 -11.73 -0.44 -9.41
CA GLY A 105 -11.39 0.38 -8.26
C GLY A 105 -10.62 1.62 -8.64
N PHE A 106 -10.53 2.55 -7.70
CA PHE A 106 -9.75 3.76 -7.82
C PHE A 106 -8.94 3.94 -6.54
N SER A 107 -7.67 4.27 -6.70
CA SER A 107 -6.76 4.58 -5.62
C SER A 107 -6.10 5.92 -5.88
N SER A 108 -6.11 6.80 -4.91
CA SER A 108 -5.38 8.06 -4.99
C SER A 108 -4.72 8.40 -3.66
N SER A 109 -3.63 9.15 -3.72
CA SER A 109 -3.01 9.73 -2.53
C SER A 109 -2.57 11.15 -2.81
N LEU A 110 -2.79 12.03 -1.85
CA LEU A 110 -2.24 13.37 -1.81
C LEU A 110 -1.18 13.39 -0.72
N TYR A 111 -0.01 13.88 -1.02
CA TYR A 111 1.06 14.00 -0.03
C TYR A 111 1.74 15.36 -0.10
N PHE A 112 2.19 15.80 1.06
CA PHE A 112 3.03 16.96 1.24
C PHE A 112 4.18 16.61 2.17
N ASN A 113 5.39 17.02 1.83
CA ASN A 113 6.52 16.95 2.74
C ASN A 113 7.38 18.21 2.59
N ALA A 114 7.86 18.70 3.71
CA ALA A 114 8.75 19.85 3.76
C ALA A 114 9.83 19.66 4.82
N ASN A 115 11.03 20.19 4.50
CA ASN A 115 12.15 20.22 5.42
C ASN A 115 12.60 21.69 5.56
N TYR A 116 12.67 22.17 6.77
CA TYR A 116 13.21 23.50 7.07
C TYR A 116 14.17 23.41 8.24
N LYS A 117 15.45 23.64 7.99
CA LYS A 117 16.54 23.47 8.97
C LYS A 117 16.49 22.07 9.60
N LYS A 118 16.10 21.97 10.85
CA LYS A 118 15.99 20.74 11.65
C LYS A 118 14.56 20.19 11.71
N TRP A 119 13.61 20.87 11.09
CA TRP A 119 12.21 20.48 11.09
C TRP A 119 11.83 19.68 9.84
N TYR A 120 11.02 18.68 10.04
CA TYR A 120 10.30 17.97 8.97
C TYR A 120 8.80 18.09 9.22
N LEU A 121 8.04 18.39 8.17
CA LEU A 121 6.59 18.37 8.16
C LEU A 121 6.14 17.43 7.05
N GLY A 122 5.27 16.48 7.39
CA GLY A 122 4.65 15.54 6.46
C GLY A 122 3.15 15.53 6.62
N ALA A 123 2.43 15.39 5.51
CA ALA A 123 0.99 15.17 5.49
C ALA A 123 0.65 14.23 4.33
N ASP A 124 -0.17 13.22 4.61
CA ASP A 124 -0.61 12.23 3.63
C ASP A 124 -2.11 11.99 3.78
N ILE A 125 -2.79 11.90 2.65
CA ILE A 125 -4.19 11.47 2.55
C ILE A 125 -4.25 10.38 1.50
N LEU A 126 -4.74 9.21 1.88
CA LEU A 126 -4.93 8.06 1.00
C LEU A 126 -6.42 7.80 0.83
N TYR A 127 -6.86 7.69 -0.40
CA TYR A 127 -8.20 7.32 -0.78
C TYR A 127 -8.18 6.07 -1.65
N ASN A 128 -8.86 5.01 -1.21
CA ASN A 128 -9.10 3.81 -1.99
C ASN A 128 -10.62 3.58 -2.06
N ASN A 129 -11.16 3.49 -3.25
CA ASN A 129 -12.57 3.20 -3.43
C ASN A 129 -12.87 1.73 -3.09
N TYR A 130 -12.07 0.82 -3.66
CA TYR A 130 -12.23 -0.62 -3.46
C TYR A 130 -10.89 -1.31 -3.34
N THR A 131 -10.85 -2.34 -2.50
CA THR A 131 -9.80 -3.36 -2.51
C THR A 131 -10.45 -4.71 -2.77
N TYR A 132 -9.90 -5.47 -3.70
CA TYR A 132 -10.47 -6.75 -4.12
C TYR A 132 -9.49 -7.89 -3.87
N THR A 133 -10.04 -8.97 -3.38
CA THR A 133 -9.42 -10.29 -3.38
C THR A 133 -10.40 -11.28 -4.03
N PRO A 134 -10.01 -12.50 -4.41
CA PRO A 134 -10.94 -13.48 -4.98
C PRO A 134 -12.19 -13.72 -4.13
N ILE A 135 -12.05 -13.68 -2.81
CA ILE A 135 -13.10 -14.00 -1.86
C ILE A 135 -13.68 -12.77 -1.14
N SER A 136 -13.08 -11.59 -1.26
CA SER A 136 -13.53 -10.43 -0.51
C SER A 136 -13.57 -9.16 -1.35
N ARG A 137 -14.47 -8.29 -1.01
CA ARG A 137 -14.60 -6.95 -1.54
C ARG A 137 -14.69 -5.97 -0.38
N VAL A 138 -13.70 -5.08 -0.28
CA VAL A 138 -13.71 -4.03 0.74
C VAL A 138 -13.98 -2.69 0.06
N LYS A 139 -15.05 -2.03 0.44
CA LYS A 139 -15.41 -0.70 -0.03
C LYS A 139 -15.07 0.34 1.01
N TYR A 140 -14.29 1.33 0.64
CA TYR A 140 -14.01 2.50 1.46
C TYR A 140 -14.95 3.63 1.06
N HIS A 141 -15.62 4.24 2.03
CA HIS A 141 -16.58 5.34 1.82
C HIS A 141 -16.00 6.72 2.13
N SER A 142 -14.78 6.76 2.61
CA SER A 142 -14.03 7.98 2.94
C SER A 142 -12.56 7.76 2.64
N PRO A 143 -11.70 8.79 2.71
CA PRO A 143 -10.27 8.56 2.69
C PRO A 143 -9.91 7.44 3.66
N SER A 144 -9.18 6.44 3.16
CA SER A 144 -8.85 5.24 3.93
C SER A 144 -7.80 5.49 5.00
N PHE A 145 -7.05 6.57 4.84
CA PHE A 145 -5.99 6.95 5.76
C PHE A 145 -5.68 8.44 5.62
N SER A 146 -5.38 9.10 6.72
CA SER A 146 -4.77 10.42 6.72
C SER A 146 -3.75 10.53 7.85
N MET A 147 -2.66 11.23 7.61
CA MET A 147 -1.60 11.44 8.60
C MET A 147 -1.04 12.84 8.49
N VAL A 148 -0.79 13.45 9.63
CA VAL A 148 0.03 14.66 9.73
C VAL A 148 1.15 14.36 10.71
N GLN A 149 2.39 14.70 10.33
CA GLN A 149 3.58 14.42 11.10
C GLN A 149 4.46 15.67 11.18
N VAL A 150 4.97 15.94 12.36
CA VAL A 150 6.00 16.95 12.60
C VAL A 150 7.17 16.26 13.30
N SER A 151 8.38 16.48 12.81
CA SER A 151 9.59 15.92 13.42
C SER A 151 10.64 17.00 13.60
N TYR A 152 11.42 16.87 14.64
CA TYR A 152 12.56 17.74 14.93
C TYR A 152 13.83 16.94 15.16
N ASN A 153 14.88 17.24 14.39
CA ASN A 153 16.19 16.64 14.51
C ASN A 153 17.05 17.45 15.47
N PHE A 154 17.23 16.99 16.70
CA PHE A 154 18.14 17.62 17.66
C PHE A 154 19.58 17.52 17.22
N THR A 155 19.95 16.32 16.76
CA THR A 155 21.26 15.99 16.22
C THR A 155 21.09 15.05 15.02
N ASP A 156 22.18 14.71 14.33
CA ASP A 156 22.18 13.68 13.26
C ASP A 156 21.78 12.29 13.76
N TYR A 157 21.73 12.09 15.06
CA TYR A 157 21.51 10.79 15.71
C TYR A 157 20.24 10.74 16.56
N PHE A 158 19.65 11.89 16.86
CA PHE A 158 18.49 11.96 17.73
C PHE A 158 17.40 12.85 17.13
N TYR A 159 16.22 12.28 16.94
CA TYR A 159 15.05 13.06 16.56
C TYR A 159 13.80 12.65 17.34
N ILE A 160 12.87 13.57 17.44
CA ILE A 160 11.53 13.38 17.96
C ILE A 160 10.55 13.62 16.82
N SER A 161 9.56 12.76 16.72
CA SER A 161 8.45 12.90 15.79
C SER A 161 7.13 12.78 16.53
N VAL A 162 6.22 13.66 16.23
CA VAL A 162 4.83 13.62 16.68
C VAL A 162 3.98 13.47 15.42
N ALA A 163 3.08 12.51 15.40
CA ALA A 163 2.14 12.37 14.32
C ALA A 163 0.74 12.10 14.82
N MET A 164 -0.21 12.42 13.94
CA MET A 164 -1.63 12.23 14.14
C MET A 164 -2.18 11.49 12.94
N GLU A 165 -2.58 10.24 13.15
CA GLU A 165 -3.24 9.43 12.13
C GLU A 165 -4.75 9.67 12.17
N ASN A 166 -5.36 9.60 10.98
CA ASN A 166 -6.81 9.73 10.77
C ASN A 166 -7.42 11.01 11.36
N CYS A 167 -6.63 12.11 11.38
CA CYS A 167 -7.03 13.39 11.97
C CYS A 167 -8.03 14.18 11.11
N LEU A 168 -8.16 13.85 9.82
CA LEU A 168 -8.94 14.64 8.87
C LEU A 168 -10.26 13.98 8.47
N VAL A 169 -10.52 12.71 8.84
CA VAL A 169 -11.61 11.95 8.24
C VAL A 169 -12.24 10.91 9.14
N THR A 170 -13.56 10.79 9.01
CA THR A 170 -14.34 9.68 9.57
C THR A 170 -14.15 8.44 8.69
N TYR A 171 -13.59 7.38 9.26
CA TYR A 171 -13.36 6.13 8.58
C TYR A 171 -14.66 5.30 8.51
N ARG A 172 -15.05 4.91 7.29
CA ARG A 172 -16.15 3.97 7.07
C ARG A 172 -15.71 2.93 6.05
N THR A 173 -15.78 1.66 6.42
CA THR A 173 -15.57 0.55 5.50
C THR A 173 -16.77 -0.37 5.50
N SER A 174 -17.12 -0.89 4.34
CA SER A 174 -17.97 -2.06 4.21
C SER A 174 -17.14 -3.20 3.63
N MET A 175 -17.31 -4.37 4.17
CA MET A 175 -16.63 -5.59 3.74
C MET A 175 -17.68 -6.63 3.35
N GLU A 176 -17.55 -7.15 2.15
CA GLU A 176 -18.36 -8.25 1.63
C GLU A 176 -17.43 -9.45 1.44
N LEU A 177 -17.69 -10.53 2.17
CA LEU A 177 -16.99 -11.79 2.06
C LEU A 177 -17.89 -12.79 1.34
N ARG A 178 -17.39 -13.40 0.28
CA ARG A 178 -18.04 -14.50 -0.43
C ARG A 178 -17.10 -15.68 -0.49
N SER A 179 -17.47 -16.78 0.10
CA SER A 179 -16.68 -18.02 0.06
C SER A 179 -17.64 -19.21 -0.12
N GLY A 180 -17.70 -19.74 -1.34
CA GLY A 180 -18.62 -20.83 -1.67
C GLY A 180 -20.07 -20.44 -1.45
N SER A 181 -20.79 -21.17 -0.61
CA SER A 181 -22.17 -20.87 -0.18
C SER A 181 -22.25 -19.85 0.97
N TYR A 182 -21.12 -19.39 1.48
CA TYR A 182 -21.07 -18.45 2.61
C TYR A 182 -20.93 -17.03 2.10
N GLU A 183 -21.91 -16.17 2.41
CA GLU A 183 -21.86 -14.75 2.19
C GLU A 183 -21.93 -14.03 3.53
N ASN A 184 -20.97 -13.19 3.83
CA ASN A 184 -20.99 -12.33 5.00
C ASN A 184 -20.81 -10.88 4.57
N TYR A 185 -21.73 -10.03 5.04
CA TYR A 185 -21.66 -8.60 4.87
C TYR A 185 -21.42 -7.92 6.21
N SER A 186 -20.34 -7.17 6.31
CA SER A 186 -20.03 -6.36 7.49
C SER A 186 -19.86 -4.90 7.09
N ASP A 187 -20.67 -4.02 7.69
CA ASP A 187 -20.52 -2.56 7.57
C ASP A 187 -19.97 -2.00 8.88
N GLN A 188 -18.71 -1.63 8.88
CA GLN A 188 -18.07 -1.05 10.04
C GLN A 188 -18.01 0.46 9.93
N ARG A 189 -18.82 1.15 10.71
CA ARG A 189 -18.72 2.57 10.97
C ARG A 189 -17.83 2.81 12.19
N LYS A 190 -16.61 3.25 11.99
CA LYS A 190 -15.84 3.86 13.06
C LYS A 190 -16.09 5.37 13.04
N ILE A 191 -17.11 5.82 13.75
CA ILE A 191 -17.50 7.25 13.83
C ILE A 191 -16.56 8.04 14.72
N SER A 192 -15.92 7.41 15.66
CA SER A 192 -15.01 8.06 16.58
C SER A 192 -13.74 7.24 16.77
N ALA A 193 -12.67 7.89 17.19
CA ALA A 193 -11.46 7.26 17.67
C ALA A 193 -10.56 6.57 16.62
N SER A 194 -10.67 6.88 15.36
CA SER A 194 -9.56 6.61 14.46
C SER A 194 -8.42 7.62 14.64
N PHE A 195 -8.65 8.70 15.39
CA PHE A 195 -7.61 9.63 15.80
C PHE A 195 -6.58 8.93 16.69
N ARG A 196 -5.38 8.74 16.15
CA ARG A 196 -4.29 8.07 16.82
C ARG A 196 -3.09 9.00 16.88
N PRO A 197 -2.90 9.73 18.00
CA PRO A 197 -1.67 10.43 18.22
C PRO A 197 -0.57 9.43 18.61
N TRP A 198 0.63 9.63 18.10
CA TRP A 198 1.79 8.87 18.53
C TRP A 198 3.03 9.75 18.56
N ILE A 199 3.95 9.36 19.40
CA ILE A 199 5.25 10.01 19.57
C ILE A 199 6.32 8.98 19.31
N LEU A 200 7.25 9.29 18.43
CA LEU A 200 8.42 8.48 18.15
C LEU A 200 9.67 9.21 18.60
N LEU A 201 10.41 8.57 19.48
CA LEU A 201 11.76 8.98 19.85
C LEU A 201 12.74 8.01 19.16
N ARG A 202 13.64 8.52 18.38
CA ARG A 202 14.66 7.69 17.74
C ARG A 202 16.06 8.20 18.07
N TYR A 203 16.86 7.32 18.64
CA TYR A 203 18.28 7.53 18.84
C TYR A 203 19.06 6.45 18.08
N THR A 204 20.01 6.86 17.26
CA THR A 204 20.86 5.94 16.49
C THR A 204 22.26 5.93 17.09
N PHE A 205 22.62 4.82 17.72
CA PHE A 205 24.00 4.60 18.19
C PHE A 205 24.90 4.36 16.99
N ARG A 206 25.79 5.29 16.72
CA ARG A 206 26.87 5.09 15.74
C ARG A 206 28.16 4.76 16.46
N LYS A 207 28.57 3.52 16.41
CA LYS A 207 29.95 3.14 16.70
C LYS A 207 30.69 3.27 15.37
N ASN A 208 31.54 4.31 15.22
CA ASN A 208 32.43 4.62 14.09
C ASN A 208 31.92 4.27 12.67
N LYS A 209 32.02 5.19 11.74
CA LYS A 209 31.79 4.93 10.29
C LYS A 209 32.68 3.75 9.90
N SER A 210 32.12 2.58 9.76
CA SER A 210 32.88 1.44 9.28
C SER A 210 33.35 1.74 7.84
N LYS A 211 34.59 1.30 7.51
CA LYS A 211 35.20 1.41 6.18
C LYS A 211 34.25 0.92 5.07
N ALA A 212 33.43 -0.10 5.37
CA ALA A 212 32.39 -0.67 4.51
C ALA A 212 31.30 0.31 4.05
N MET A 213 31.00 1.37 4.82
CA MET A 213 30.02 2.38 4.39
C MET A 213 30.60 3.40 3.41
N LYS A 214 31.93 3.63 3.45
CA LYS A 214 32.64 4.43 2.45
C LYS A 214 32.71 3.69 1.12
N GLU A 215 32.92 2.37 1.15
CA GLU A 215 32.96 1.53 -0.04
C GLU A 215 31.60 1.45 -0.75
N ARG A 216 30.49 1.35 0.01
CA ARG A 216 29.14 1.38 -0.58
C ARG A 216 28.79 2.72 -1.25
N LYS A 217 29.21 3.86 -0.69
CA LYS A 217 29.04 5.16 -1.36
C LYS A 217 29.82 5.25 -2.68
N ASN A 218 30.99 4.62 -2.75
CA ASN A 218 31.80 4.61 -3.97
C ASN A 218 31.21 3.68 -5.04
N VAL A 219 30.55 2.59 -4.67
CA VAL A 219 29.86 1.69 -5.62
C VAL A 219 28.66 2.38 -6.27
N TYR A 220 27.85 3.11 -5.50
CA TYR A 220 26.73 3.86 -6.08
C TYR A 220 27.18 5.04 -6.99
N SER A 221 28.34 5.64 -6.72
CA SER A 221 28.87 6.69 -7.59
C SER A 221 29.49 6.18 -8.89
N ILE A 222 29.83 4.90 -8.96
CA ILE A 222 30.35 4.26 -10.19
C ILE A 222 29.20 3.88 -11.13
N GLU A 223 28.03 3.47 -10.59
CA GLU A 223 26.86 3.14 -11.43
C GLU A 223 26.20 4.39 -12.06
N GLU A 224 26.29 5.56 -11.45
CA GLU A 224 25.84 6.81 -12.06
C GLU A 224 26.76 7.34 -13.17
N GLY A 225 27.97 6.80 -13.30
CA GLY A 225 28.99 7.21 -14.29
C GLY A 225 28.87 6.54 -15.66
N ILE A 226 28.07 5.48 -15.81
CA ILE A 226 27.88 4.80 -17.11
C ILE A 226 26.64 5.39 -17.78
N LYS A 227 26.80 6.57 -18.40
CA LYS A 227 25.88 7.07 -19.44
C LYS A 227 26.41 6.53 -20.78
N LEU A 228 25.72 5.56 -21.33
CA LEU A 228 25.73 5.26 -22.76
C LEU A 228 24.66 6.09 -23.45
#